data_b99eca15f39b3a63598edb2e096f051e
#
_entry.id   b99eca15f39b3a63598edb2e096f051e
#
_cell.length_a   1.000
_cell.length_b   1.000
_cell.length_c   1.000
_cell.angle_alpha   90.00
_cell.angle_beta   90.00
_cell.angle_gamma   90.00
#
_symmetry.space_group_name_H-M   'P 1'
#
loop_
_entity.id
_entity.type
_entity.pdbx_description
1 polymer ?
#
loop_
_entity_poly.entity_id
_entity_poly.type
_entity_poly.pdbx_seq_one_letter_code
_entity_poly.pdbx_strand_id
1 'polypeptide(L)'
;MSANFDWRGQRALITGASAGIGHTYAEMAAARGCHLVLTARRIDRLETLAASLRSKHGIDVDCIAADLADPAAVETLCATLAERGLAIDVLVNNAGFGVPGAYHQSDWATQARFLQVMINAPAELVHRLLPGMRERRRGAIINVASMAGLVPGSAGSTLYGGAKSMLIKFSQSLSLETSGRGIRVQALCPGFTYSEFHDVTGARSLVSQMPKYLWMDAASVVQASFDALDRDRVICVPGRVNRLMKFIAKHLPDQAALRMVGRRSKQFRRFD
;
A
#
# COMPACT_ATOMS: atom_id res chain seq x y z
N MET A 1 9.71 -19.70 17.30
CA MET A 1 8.52 -19.06 16.70
C MET A 1 8.71 -17.57 16.89
N SER A 2 8.55 -16.76 15.85
CA SER A 2 8.57 -15.29 15.96
C SER A 2 7.39 -14.87 16.84
N ALA A 3 7.64 -14.01 17.86
CA ALA A 3 6.55 -13.46 18.66
C ALA A 3 5.64 -12.60 17.76
N ASN A 4 4.35 -12.52 18.08
CA ASN A 4 3.42 -11.65 17.38
C ASN A 4 3.93 -10.20 17.40
N PHE A 5 3.63 -9.44 16.35
CA PHE A 5 4.00 -8.03 16.30
C PHE A 5 3.12 -7.25 17.28
N ASP A 6 3.74 -6.62 18.26
CA ASP A 6 3.00 -5.83 19.25
C ASP A 6 2.73 -4.43 18.72
N TRP A 7 1.46 -4.13 18.47
CA TRP A 7 0.98 -2.83 18.01
C TRP A 7 0.78 -1.82 19.13
N ARG A 8 0.61 -2.30 20.36
CA ARG A 8 0.23 -1.46 21.50
C ARG A 8 1.34 -0.46 21.84
N GLY A 9 0.96 0.81 21.94
CA GLY A 9 1.87 1.91 22.27
C GLY A 9 2.89 2.25 21.16
N GLN A 10 2.82 1.56 20.00
CA GLN A 10 3.58 1.98 18.81
C GLN A 10 2.87 3.12 18.09
N ARG A 11 3.60 3.87 17.25
CA ARG A 11 3.02 4.91 16.41
C ARG A 11 3.15 4.55 14.94
N ALA A 12 2.01 4.50 14.23
CA ALA A 12 1.96 4.17 12.82
C ALA A 12 1.70 5.42 11.97
N LEU A 13 2.56 5.67 10.98
CA LEU A 13 2.28 6.58 9.88
C LEU A 13 1.57 5.83 8.76
N ILE A 14 0.38 6.27 8.39
CA ILE A 14 -0.44 5.65 7.34
C ILE A 14 -0.69 6.66 6.23
N THR A 15 -0.15 6.39 5.03
CA THR A 15 -0.38 7.24 3.86
C THR A 15 -1.65 6.83 3.12
N GLY A 16 -2.40 7.81 2.60
CA GLY A 16 -3.68 7.55 1.95
C GLY A 16 -4.78 7.07 2.90
N ALA A 17 -4.73 7.51 4.16
CA ALA A 17 -5.63 7.07 5.23
C ALA A 17 -7.08 7.56 5.10
N SER A 18 -7.38 8.44 4.16
CA SER A 18 -8.73 9.03 4.02
C SER A 18 -9.77 8.08 3.41
N ALA A 19 -9.40 6.90 2.91
CA ALA A 19 -10.32 5.93 2.30
C ALA A 19 -9.70 4.52 2.17
N GLY A 20 -10.55 3.52 1.92
CA GLY A 20 -10.18 2.17 1.49
C GLY A 20 -9.24 1.44 2.45
N ILE A 21 -8.19 0.79 1.91
CA ILE A 21 -7.25 -0.02 2.71
C ILE A 21 -6.57 0.81 3.79
N GLY A 22 -6.14 2.06 3.50
CA GLY A 22 -5.48 2.92 4.48
C GLY A 22 -6.40 3.32 5.63
N HIS A 23 -7.66 3.62 5.35
CA HIS A 23 -8.69 3.88 6.37
C HIS A 23 -8.89 2.65 7.27
N THR A 24 -9.07 1.48 6.67
CA THR A 24 -9.23 0.21 7.40
C THR A 24 -7.98 -0.14 8.23
N TYR A 25 -6.78 0.16 7.72
CA TYR A 25 -5.55 0.03 8.51
C TYR A 25 -5.58 0.90 9.76
N ALA A 26 -6.01 2.16 9.63
CA ALA A 26 -6.12 3.08 10.75
C ALA A 26 -7.08 2.54 11.83
N GLU A 27 -8.27 2.08 11.42
CA GLU A 27 -9.26 1.50 12.34
C GLU A 27 -8.72 0.25 13.06
N MET A 28 -8.14 -0.67 12.31
CA MET A 28 -7.68 -1.95 12.86
C MET A 28 -6.39 -1.83 13.69
N ALA A 29 -5.51 -0.87 13.40
CA ALA A 29 -4.34 -0.56 14.20
C ALA A 29 -4.74 0.17 15.51
N ALA A 30 -5.67 1.13 15.41
CA ALA A 30 -6.27 1.80 16.59
C ALA A 30 -6.87 0.81 17.56
N ALA A 31 -7.66 -0.16 17.06
CA ALA A 31 -8.25 -1.22 17.88
C ALA A 31 -7.22 -2.12 18.60
N ARG A 32 -5.95 -2.08 18.16
CA ARG A 32 -4.81 -2.75 18.80
C ARG A 32 -4.00 -1.86 19.74
N GLY A 33 -4.48 -0.63 19.98
CA GLY A 33 -3.81 0.34 20.86
C GLY A 33 -2.62 1.02 20.23
N CYS A 34 -2.56 1.09 18.90
CA CYS A 34 -1.52 1.82 18.17
C CYS A 34 -1.89 3.30 18.04
N HIS A 35 -0.98 4.21 18.38
CA HIS A 35 -1.10 5.63 18.08
C HIS A 35 -0.92 5.86 16.58
N LEU A 36 -1.53 6.89 16.01
CA LEU A 36 -1.57 7.07 14.57
C LEU A 36 -1.10 8.45 14.13
N VAL A 37 -0.41 8.49 12.99
CA VAL A 37 -0.28 9.68 12.16
C VAL A 37 -0.97 9.36 10.83
N LEU A 38 -2.03 10.07 10.52
CA LEU A 38 -2.81 9.89 9.30
C LEU A 38 -2.43 10.96 8.29
N THR A 39 -2.06 10.55 7.08
CA THR A 39 -1.76 11.51 6.01
C THR A 39 -2.50 11.21 4.71
N ALA A 40 -3.09 12.24 4.13
CA ALA A 40 -3.73 12.28 2.83
C ALA A 40 -3.97 13.73 2.43
N ARG A 41 -4.50 13.97 1.21
CA ARG A 41 -4.83 15.31 0.73
C ARG A 41 -6.08 15.92 1.39
N ARG A 42 -7.06 15.08 1.76
CA ARG A 42 -8.37 15.49 2.32
C ARG A 42 -8.30 15.51 3.83
N ILE A 43 -7.92 16.66 4.39
CA ILE A 43 -7.72 16.82 5.84
C ILE A 43 -9.04 16.64 6.63
N ASP A 44 -10.16 17.11 6.09
CA ASP A 44 -11.50 16.98 6.66
C ASP A 44 -11.86 15.53 6.97
N ARG A 45 -11.57 14.61 6.05
CA ARG A 45 -11.80 13.19 6.24
C ARG A 45 -10.84 12.56 7.26
N LEU A 46 -9.59 13.04 7.31
CA LEU A 46 -8.62 12.57 8.31
C LEU A 46 -9.06 12.99 9.71
N GLU A 47 -9.49 14.22 9.91
CA GLU A 47 -9.94 14.72 11.22
C GLU A 47 -11.23 14.03 11.68
N THR A 48 -12.17 13.77 10.77
CA THR A 48 -13.37 12.97 11.08
C THR A 48 -13.00 11.57 11.57
N LEU A 49 -12.09 10.89 10.85
CA LEU A 49 -11.61 9.57 11.24
C LEU A 49 -10.87 9.63 12.58
N ALA A 50 -9.97 10.62 12.75
CA ALA A 50 -9.17 10.78 13.95
C ALA A 50 -10.04 11.01 15.19
N ALA A 51 -11.07 11.87 15.09
CA ALA A 51 -12.01 12.11 16.18
C ALA A 51 -12.72 10.81 16.62
N SER A 52 -13.18 10.03 15.65
CA SER A 52 -13.81 8.73 15.92
C SER A 52 -12.84 7.74 16.60
N LEU A 53 -11.60 7.65 16.12
CA LEU A 53 -10.61 6.71 16.63
C LEU A 53 -10.12 7.09 18.05
N ARG A 54 -9.90 8.40 18.29
CA ARG A 54 -9.56 8.92 19.63
C ARG A 54 -10.66 8.56 20.65
N SER A 55 -11.92 8.86 20.29
CA SER A 55 -13.08 8.59 21.16
C SER A 55 -13.27 7.10 21.44
N LYS A 56 -13.10 6.25 20.43
CA LYS A 56 -13.41 4.81 20.52
C LYS A 56 -12.29 4.01 21.20
N HIS A 57 -11.04 4.40 21.00
CA HIS A 57 -9.89 3.57 21.39
C HIS A 57 -8.94 4.23 22.40
N GLY A 58 -9.12 5.51 22.73
CA GLY A 58 -8.28 6.23 23.70
C GLY A 58 -6.82 6.36 23.29
N ILE A 59 -6.55 6.44 21.98
CA ILE A 59 -5.21 6.57 21.40
C ILE A 59 -4.96 8.00 20.90
N ASP A 60 -3.69 8.36 20.74
CA ASP A 60 -3.33 9.60 20.05
C ASP A 60 -3.45 9.40 18.52
N VAL A 61 -4.02 10.38 17.87
CA VAL A 61 -4.11 10.41 16.39
C VAL A 61 -3.79 11.83 15.91
N ASP A 62 -2.72 11.95 15.15
CA ASP A 62 -2.32 13.19 14.48
C ASP A 62 -2.76 13.14 13.02
N CYS A 63 -3.19 14.29 12.48
CA CYS A 63 -3.52 14.44 11.06
C CYS A 63 -2.54 15.43 10.42
N ILE A 64 -1.95 15.03 9.28
CA ILE A 64 -1.05 15.88 8.50
C ILE A 64 -1.48 15.78 7.04
N ALA A 65 -1.96 16.90 6.48
CA ALA A 65 -2.30 16.97 5.07
C ALA A 65 -1.03 16.94 4.21
N ALA A 66 -0.99 16.06 3.20
CA ALA A 66 0.10 16.03 2.23
C ALA A 66 -0.39 15.53 0.87
N ASP A 67 0.02 16.19 -0.21
CA ASP A 67 -0.09 15.65 -1.57
C ASP A 67 1.26 15.03 -1.96
N LEU A 68 1.37 13.72 -1.82
CA LEU A 68 2.59 12.98 -2.16
C LEU A 68 2.96 13.04 -3.66
N ALA A 69 2.17 13.70 -4.50
CA ALA A 69 2.55 14.03 -5.87
C ALA A 69 3.48 15.27 -5.95
N ASP A 70 3.57 16.05 -4.87
CA ASP A 70 4.58 17.08 -4.72
C ASP A 70 5.90 16.44 -4.27
N PRO A 71 7.01 16.63 -5.00
CA PRO A 71 8.32 16.10 -4.62
C PRO A 71 8.81 16.53 -3.22
N ALA A 72 8.40 17.71 -2.73
CA ALA A 72 8.78 18.22 -1.41
C ALA A 72 7.91 17.67 -0.27
N ALA A 73 6.78 17.00 -0.59
CA ALA A 73 5.80 16.61 0.41
C ALA A 73 6.35 15.65 1.47
N VAL A 74 7.21 14.72 1.09
CA VAL A 74 7.78 13.74 2.04
C VAL A 74 8.74 14.43 3.01
N GLU A 75 9.59 15.33 2.52
CA GLU A 75 10.50 16.11 3.35
C GLU A 75 9.72 16.96 4.37
N THR A 76 8.72 17.71 3.91
CA THR A 76 7.84 18.53 4.76
C THR A 76 7.10 17.68 5.80
N LEU A 77 6.59 16.51 5.41
CA LEU A 77 5.93 15.58 6.34
C LEU A 77 6.91 15.11 7.42
N CYS A 78 8.12 14.70 7.04
CA CYS A 78 9.14 14.23 7.99
C CYS A 78 9.64 15.35 8.90
N ALA A 79 9.79 16.59 8.41
CA ALA A 79 10.09 17.76 9.22
C ALA A 79 9.00 18.02 10.27
N THR A 80 7.73 17.99 9.87
CA THR A 80 6.59 18.15 10.78
C THR A 80 6.54 17.04 11.84
N LEU A 81 6.87 15.79 11.47
CA LEU A 81 6.96 14.68 12.44
C LEU A 81 8.05 14.97 13.48
N ALA A 82 9.22 15.44 13.05
CA ALA A 82 10.34 15.78 13.94
C ALA A 82 10.01 16.96 14.86
N GLU A 83 9.44 18.03 14.34
CA GLU A 83 9.01 19.21 15.10
C GLU A 83 7.99 18.86 16.20
N ARG A 84 7.08 17.91 15.91
CA ARG A 84 6.07 17.43 16.87
C ARG A 84 6.59 16.31 17.79
N GLY A 85 7.82 15.86 17.65
CA GLY A 85 8.38 14.74 18.42
C GLY A 85 7.69 13.39 18.15
N LEU A 86 7.14 13.20 16.96
CA LEU A 86 6.38 12.01 16.59
C LEU A 86 7.30 10.94 15.98
N ALA A 87 7.92 10.12 16.83
CA ALA A 87 8.73 8.99 16.37
C ALA A 87 7.82 7.90 15.77
N ILE A 88 8.11 7.48 14.54
CA ILE A 88 7.32 6.48 13.81
C ILE A 88 7.94 5.09 13.98
N ASP A 89 7.15 4.14 14.48
CA ASP A 89 7.53 2.73 14.61
C ASP A 89 6.97 1.87 13.46
N VAL A 90 5.82 2.25 12.89
CA VAL A 90 5.20 1.53 11.80
C VAL A 90 4.95 2.48 10.63
N LEU A 91 5.39 2.09 9.43
CA LEU A 91 5.10 2.82 8.20
C LEU A 91 4.19 1.97 7.32
N VAL A 92 3.02 2.50 6.96
CA VAL A 92 2.10 1.92 5.97
C VAL A 92 2.10 2.80 4.73
N ASN A 93 2.91 2.45 3.75
CA ASN A 93 2.92 3.05 2.42
C ASN A 93 1.72 2.53 1.61
N ASN A 94 0.58 3.21 1.74
CA ASN A 94 -0.66 2.80 1.10
C ASN A 94 -1.14 3.80 0.04
N ALA A 95 -0.78 5.08 0.13
CA ALA A 95 -1.19 6.07 -0.85
C ALA A 95 -0.89 5.63 -2.28
N GLY A 96 -1.84 5.83 -3.18
CA GLY A 96 -1.66 5.44 -4.57
C GLY A 96 -2.91 5.67 -5.40
N PHE A 97 -2.71 5.69 -6.71
CA PHE A 97 -3.76 5.77 -7.72
C PHE A 97 -3.33 5.03 -8.99
N GLY A 98 -4.23 4.90 -9.94
CA GLY A 98 -3.92 4.35 -11.25
C GLY A 98 -4.14 5.38 -12.35
N VAL A 99 -3.41 5.27 -13.44
CA VAL A 99 -3.64 6.04 -14.67
C VAL A 99 -4.22 5.06 -15.70
N PRO A 100 -5.55 5.08 -15.93
CA PRO A 100 -6.19 4.18 -16.88
C PRO A 100 -5.98 4.67 -18.32
N GLY A 101 -6.08 3.74 -19.26
CA GLY A 101 -5.95 4.04 -20.69
C GLY A 101 -4.62 3.55 -21.28
N ALA A 102 -4.43 3.77 -22.60
CA ALA A 102 -3.17 3.47 -23.25
C ALA A 102 -2.11 4.49 -22.81
N TYR A 103 -0.85 4.06 -22.78
CA TYR A 103 0.25 4.87 -22.25
C TYR A 103 0.40 6.23 -22.95
N HIS A 104 0.22 6.26 -24.27
CA HIS A 104 0.33 7.49 -25.06
C HIS A 104 -0.85 8.45 -24.94
N GLN A 105 -1.96 8.03 -24.31
CA GLN A 105 -3.18 8.85 -24.17
C GLN A 105 -3.15 9.79 -22.97
N SER A 106 -2.21 9.61 -22.04
CA SER A 106 -2.00 10.53 -20.93
C SER A 106 -0.75 11.39 -21.17
N ASP A 107 -0.78 12.63 -20.69
CA ASP A 107 0.39 13.49 -20.70
C ASP A 107 1.49 13.00 -19.73
N TRP A 108 2.71 13.48 -19.98
CA TRP A 108 3.85 13.14 -19.13
C TRP A 108 3.69 13.64 -17.70
N ALA A 109 3.08 14.80 -17.46
CA ALA A 109 2.88 15.34 -16.12
C ALA A 109 2.05 14.40 -15.25
N THR A 110 0.99 13.79 -15.81
CA THR A 110 0.19 12.76 -15.16
C THR A 110 1.02 11.52 -14.82
N GLN A 111 1.87 11.04 -15.74
CA GLN A 111 2.74 9.89 -15.49
C GLN A 111 3.82 10.21 -14.45
N ALA A 112 4.41 11.41 -14.49
CA ALA A 112 5.40 11.86 -13.51
C ALA A 112 4.79 11.91 -12.09
N ARG A 113 3.59 12.49 -11.94
CA ARG A 113 2.85 12.48 -10.66
C ARG A 113 2.56 11.06 -10.18
N PHE A 114 2.20 10.17 -11.09
CA PHE A 114 2.02 8.76 -10.75
C PHE A 114 3.30 8.14 -10.20
N LEU A 115 4.43 8.30 -10.87
CA LEU A 115 5.73 7.77 -10.44
C LEU A 115 6.14 8.37 -9.09
N GLN A 116 5.89 9.66 -8.89
CA GLN A 116 6.19 10.33 -7.62
C GLN A 116 5.44 9.68 -6.46
N VAL A 117 4.13 9.47 -6.57
CA VAL A 117 3.31 8.88 -5.50
C VAL A 117 3.59 7.38 -5.31
N MET A 118 3.82 6.65 -6.42
CA MET A 118 3.86 5.19 -6.37
C MET A 118 5.25 4.61 -6.15
N ILE A 119 6.29 5.38 -6.40
CA ILE A 119 7.69 4.94 -6.34
C ILE A 119 8.53 5.83 -5.44
N ASN A 120 8.61 7.14 -5.74
CA ASN A 120 9.53 8.03 -5.04
C ASN A 120 9.10 8.25 -3.59
N ALA A 121 7.86 8.66 -3.36
CA ALA A 121 7.36 8.96 -2.02
C ALA A 121 7.48 7.77 -1.04
N PRO A 122 7.05 6.53 -1.37
CA PRO A 122 7.23 5.39 -0.47
C PRO A 122 8.69 5.04 -0.24
N ALA A 123 9.56 5.16 -1.24
CA ALA A 123 10.99 4.90 -1.09
C ALA A 123 11.66 5.94 -0.18
N GLU A 124 11.33 7.22 -0.36
CA GLU A 124 11.86 8.32 0.45
C GLU A 124 11.35 8.25 1.90
N LEU A 125 10.06 7.95 2.13
CA LEU A 125 9.54 7.75 3.49
C LEU A 125 10.30 6.65 4.22
N VAL A 126 10.56 5.52 3.55
CA VAL A 126 11.40 4.46 4.13
C VAL A 126 12.79 4.97 4.43
N HIS A 127 13.44 5.66 3.49
CA HIS A 127 14.80 6.18 3.66
C HIS A 127 14.92 7.09 4.89
N ARG A 128 13.95 7.99 5.08
CA ARG A 128 13.96 8.98 6.17
C ARG A 128 13.57 8.39 7.53
N LEU A 129 12.67 7.38 7.59
CA LEU A 129 12.15 6.82 8.84
C LEU A 129 12.93 5.59 9.35
N LEU A 130 13.55 4.83 8.44
CA LEU A 130 14.30 3.62 8.78
C LEU A 130 15.44 3.83 9.78
N PRO A 131 16.26 4.91 9.72
CA PRO A 131 17.33 5.11 10.69
C PRO A 131 16.83 5.10 12.13
N GLY A 132 15.77 5.84 12.46
CA GLY A 132 15.19 5.86 13.80
C GLY A 132 14.61 4.51 14.23
N MET A 133 13.98 3.74 13.32
CA MET A 133 13.54 2.38 13.60
C MET A 133 14.73 1.45 13.93
N ARG A 134 15.84 1.60 13.21
CA ARG A 134 17.07 0.81 13.45
C ARG A 134 17.72 1.13 14.80
N GLU A 135 17.78 2.39 15.18
CA GLU A 135 18.31 2.84 16.49
C GLU A 135 17.49 2.23 17.63
N ARG A 136 16.17 2.30 17.53
CA ARG A 136 15.26 1.72 18.52
C ARG A 136 15.15 0.19 18.43
N ARG A 137 15.72 -0.43 17.39
CA ARG A 137 15.62 -1.88 17.09
C ARG A 137 14.17 -2.37 17.11
N ARG A 138 13.26 -1.55 16.63
CA ARG A 138 11.82 -1.81 16.63
C ARG A 138 11.18 -1.13 15.44
N GLY A 139 10.37 -1.87 14.68
CA GLY A 139 9.58 -1.26 13.62
C GLY A 139 8.91 -2.25 12.69
N ALA A 140 8.01 -1.71 11.87
CA ALA A 140 7.43 -2.42 10.72
C ALA A 140 7.27 -1.48 9.53
N ILE A 141 7.55 -1.98 8.33
CA ILE A 141 7.32 -1.28 7.06
C ILE A 141 6.41 -2.14 6.21
N ILE A 142 5.24 -1.61 5.89
CA ILE A 142 4.22 -2.28 5.09
C ILE A 142 4.03 -1.48 3.80
N ASN A 143 4.50 -2.01 2.69
CA ASN A 143 4.30 -1.42 1.37
C ASN A 143 3.07 -2.07 0.71
N VAL A 144 2.01 -1.30 0.49
CA VAL A 144 0.80 -1.79 -0.20
C VAL A 144 1.09 -1.85 -1.69
N ALA A 145 1.58 -3.02 -2.10
CA ALA A 145 1.81 -3.39 -3.50
C ALA A 145 0.50 -3.79 -4.20
N SER A 146 0.52 -4.84 -5.00
CA SER A 146 -0.66 -5.41 -5.67
C SER A 146 -0.33 -6.77 -6.27
N MET A 147 -1.34 -7.58 -6.52
CA MET A 147 -1.25 -8.75 -7.41
C MET A 147 -0.72 -8.39 -8.80
N ALA A 148 -0.98 -7.17 -9.28
CA ALA A 148 -0.46 -6.67 -10.55
C ALA A 148 1.07 -6.64 -10.62
N GLY A 149 1.77 -6.54 -9.49
CA GLY A 149 3.23 -6.62 -9.43
C GLY A 149 3.79 -8.05 -9.39
N LEU A 150 2.92 -9.06 -9.30
CA LEU A 150 3.30 -10.48 -9.23
C LEU A 150 2.94 -11.27 -10.51
N VAL A 151 2.18 -10.66 -11.41
CA VAL A 151 1.73 -11.26 -12.67
C VAL A 151 2.30 -10.45 -13.85
N PRO A 152 2.29 -10.99 -15.07
CA PRO A 152 2.73 -10.24 -16.24
C PRO A 152 1.99 -8.93 -16.44
N GLY A 153 2.64 -7.95 -17.10
CA GLY A 153 2.06 -6.65 -17.41
C GLY A 153 0.75 -6.76 -18.20
N SER A 154 -0.15 -5.83 -17.93
CA SER A 154 -1.46 -5.74 -18.61
C SER A 154 -1.59 -4.39 -19.33
N ALA A 155 -2.24 -4.39 -20.49
CA ALA A 155 -2.57 -3.16 -21.20
C ALA A 155 -3.53 -2.27 -20.37
N GLY A 156 -3.46 -0.95 -20.58
CA GLY A 156 -4.36 0.03 -19.95
C GLY A 156 -4.03 0.42 -18.51
N SER A 157 -2.84 0.07 -18.02
CA SER A 157 -2.28 0.54 -16.75
C SER A 157 -0.76 0.28 -16.77
N THR A 158 -0.08 0.80 -17.78
CA THR A 158 1.25 0.38 -18.19
C THR A 158 2.30 0.46 -17.09
N LEU A 159 2.36 1.57 -16.36
CA LEU A 159 3.33 1.74 -15.28
C LEU A 159 2.89 1.07 -13.95
N TYR A 160 1.60 0.79 -13.78
CA TYR A 160 1.08 0.31 -12.49
C TYR A 160 1.71 -1.02 -12.06
N GLY A 161 1.74 -2.00 -12.97
CA GLY A 161 2.36 -3.31 -12.69
C GLY A 161 3.84 -3.17 -12.34
N GLY A 162 4.57 -2.34 -13.10
CA GLY A 162 5.99 -2.04 -12.84
C GLY A 162 6.23 -1.38 -11.49
N ALA A 163 5.45 -0.35 -11.14
CA ALA A 163 5.54 0.33 -9.86
C ALA A 163 5.26 -0.63 -8.67
N LYS A 164 4.25 -1.48 -8.80
CA LYS A 164 3.92 -2.47 -7.77
C LYS A 164 4.94 -3.60 -7.68
N SER A 165 5.57 -3.98 -8.80
CA SER A 165 6.69 -4.92 -8.80
C SER A 165 7.94 -4.34 -8.13
N MET A 166 8.23 -3.04 -8.36
CA MET A 166 9.30 -2.31 -7.66
C MET A 166 9.10 -2.38 -6.15
N LEU A 167 7.91 -2.05 -5.62
CA LEU A 167 7.62 -2.11 -4.19
C LEU A 167 7.80 -3.52 -3.60
N ILE A 168 7.45 -4.57 -4.37
CA ILE A 168 7.66 -5.96 -3.94
C ILE A 168 9.16 -6.26 -3.82
N LYS A 169 9.95 -5.95 -4.85
CA LYS A 169 11.41 -6.18 -4.84
C LYS A 169 12.11 -5.33 -3.80
N PHE A 170 11.73 -4.07 -3.67
CA PHE A 170 12.22 -3.18 -2.63
C PHE A 170 11.98 -3.74 -1.23
N SER A 171 10.75 -4.23 -0.95
CA SER A 171 10.43 -4.86 0.34
C SER A 171 11.24 -6.11 0.60
N GLN A 172 11.50 -6.93 -0.41
CA GLN A 172 12.35 -8.13 -0.27
C GLN A 172 13.78 -7.77 0.10
N SER A 173 14.41 -6.84 -0.65
CA SER A 173 15.78 -6.38 -0.37
C SER A 173 15.89 -5.74 1.01
N LEU A 174 14.96 -4.85 1.34
CA LEU A 174 14.92 -4.16 2.62
C LEU A 174 14.75 -5.12 3.81
N SER A 175 13.94 -6.19 3.65
CA SER A 175 13.80 -7.24 4.66
C SER A 175 15.13 -7.97 4.94
N LEU A 176 15.92 -8.22 3.91
CA LEU A 176 17.25 -8.82 4.08
C LEU A 176 18.21 -7.87 4.80
N GLU A 177 18.20 -6.59 4.45
CA GLU A 177 19.04 -5.55 5.07
C GLU A 177 18.69 -5.27 6.54
N THR A 178 17.42 -5.48 6.93
CA THR A 178 16.93 -5.25 8.29
C THR A 178 16.85 -6.52 9.13
N SER A 179 17.25 -7.66 8.58
CA SER A 179 17.24 -8.94 9.29
C SER A 179 18.03 -8.88 10.60
N GLY A 180 17.46 -9.40 11.69
CA GLY A 180 18.05 -9.36 13.02
C GLY A 180 18.05 -7.98 13.71
N ARG A 181 17.43 -6.95 13.09
CA ARG A 181 17.38 -5.58 13.63
C ARG A 181 16.07 -5.24 14.34
N GLY A 182 15.17 -6.21 14.52
CA GLY A 182 13.86 -5.97 15.15
C GLY A 182 12.86 -5.22 14.25
N ILE A 183 13.12 -5.16 12.93
CA ILE A 183 12.28 -4.49 11.95
C ILE A 183 11.68 -5.52 11.01
N ARG A 184 10.36 -5.51 10.86
CA ARG A 184 9.64 -6.38 9.92
C ARG A 184 9.30 -5.59 8.65
N VAL A 185 9.49 -6.20 7.50
CA VAL A 185 9.17 -5.58 6.20
C VAL A 185 8.21 -6.45 5.43
N GLN A 186 7.14 -5.84 4.92
CA GLN A 186 6.10 -6.56 4.19
C GLN A 186 5.70 -5.84 2.90
N ALA A 187 5.60 -6.58 1.81
CA ALA A 187 4.84 -6.19 0.63
C ALA A 187 3.45 -6.84 0.72
N LEU A 188 2.43 -6.06 0.96
CA LEU A 188 1.04 -6.48 0.88
C LEU A 188 0.59 -6.43 -0.58
N CYS A 189 0.17 -7.57 -1.12
CA CYS A 189 -0.19 -7.72 -2.54
C CYS A 189 -1.67 -8.10 -2.67
N PRO A 190 -2.62 -7.17 -2.47
CA PRO A 190 -4.03 -7.45 -2.62
C PRO A 190 -4.41 -7.66 -4.09
N GLY A 191 -5.48 -8.42 -4.32
CA GLY A 191 -6.23 -8.46 -5.57
C GLY A 191 -7.26 -7.33 -5.63
N PHE A 192 -8.37 -7.56 -6.33
CA PHE A 192 -9.48 -6.60 -6.33
C PHE A 192 -10.03 -6.44 -4.92
N THR A 193 -10.08 -5.18 -4.47
CA THR A 193 -10.54 -4.83 -3.13
C THR A 193 -11.61 -3.75 -3.23
N TYR A 194 -12.72 -3.92 -2.53
CA TYR A 194 -13.76 -2.90 -2.45
C TYR A 194 -13.21 -1.66 -1.75
N SER A 195 -13.00 -0.58 -2.52
CA SER A 195 -12.47 0.70 -2.04
C SER A 195 -12.79 1.81 -3.03
N GLU A 196 -12.60 3.07 -2.63
CA GLU A 196 -12.70 4.23 -3.53
C GLU A 196 -11.59 4.26 -4.61
N PHE A 197 -10.57 3.39 -4.53
CA PHE A 197 -9.47 3.35 -5.49
C PHE A 197 -9.97 3.22 -6.95
N HIS A 198 -10.96 2.39 -7.17
CA HIS A 198 -11.52 2.17 -8.51
C HIS A 198 -12.41 3.34 -8.98
N ASP A 199 -12.95 4.13 -8.05
CA ASP A 199 -13.71 5.35 -8.37
C ASP A 199 -12.77 6.47 -8.79
N VAL A 200 -11.73 6.70 -7.99
CA VAL A 200 -10.71 7.73 -8.25
C VAL A 200 -9.98 7.47 -9.57
N THR A 201 -9.78 6.21 -9.94
CA THR A 201 -9.14 5.84 -11.21
C THR A 201 -10.10 5.81 -12.40
N GLY A 202 -11.41 6.04 -12.20
CA GLY A 202 -12.41 5.89 -13.27
C GLY A 202 -12.58 4.45 -13.79
N ALA A 203 -11.97 3.48 -13.14
CA ALA A 203 -11.97 2.09 -13.58
C ALA A 203 -13.14 1.26 -13.03
N ARG A 204 -14.01 1.84 -12.16
CA ARG A 204 -15.07 1.09 -11.48
C ARG A 204 -16.01 0.36 -12.44
N SER A 205 -16.45 1.00 -13.52
CA SER A 205 -17.35 0.39 -14.51
C SER A 205 -16.71 -0.83 -15.20
N LEU A 206 -15.40 -0.79 -15.42
CA LEU A 206 -14.65 -1.89 -16.04
C LEU A 206 -14.43 -3.05 -15.06
N VAL A 207 -14.00 -2.74 -13.84
CA VAL A 207 -13.67 -3.77 -12.85
C VAL A 207 -14.92 -4.35 -12.17
N SER A 208 -16.06 -3.64 -12.15
CA SER A 208 -17.33 -4.14 -11.61
C SER A 208 -17.87 -5.38 -12.37
N GLN A 209 -17.42 -5.58 -13.61
CA GLN A 209 -17.74 -6.77 -14.40
C GLN A 209 -16.95 -8.02 -13.98
N MET A 210 -15.94 -7.86 -13.12
CA MET A 210 -15.14 -8.99 -12.64
C MET A 210 -15.97 -9.86 -11.68
N PRO A 211 -15.82 -11.20 -11.74
CA PRO A 211 -16.54 -12.12 -10.86
C PRO A 211 -16.37 -11.77 -9.38
N LYS A 212 -17.44 -11.83 -8.61
CA LYS A 212 -17.47 -11.48 -7.17
C LYS A 212 -16.43 -12.23 -6.33
N TYR A 213 -16.10 -13.48 -6.67
CA TYR A 213 -15.13 -14.30 -5.96
C TYR A 213 -13.68 -13.78 -6.05
N LEU A 214 -13.39 -12.83 -6.95
CA LEU A 214 -12.10 -12.15 -7.08
C LEU A 214 -12.00 -10.94 -6.15
N TRP A 215 -13.11 -10.48 -5.58
CA TRP A 215 -13.18 -9.31 -4.73
C TRP A 215 -13.03 -9.68 -3.26
N MET A 216 -12.31 -8.84 -2.55
CA MET A 216 -12.17 -8.91 -1.10
C MET A 216 -12.59 -7.60 -0.46
N ASP A 217 -13.10 -7.66 0.76
CA ASP A 217 -13.27 -6.47 1.58
C ASP A 217 -11.90 -6.00 2.15
N ALA A 218 -11.80 -4.71 2.48
CA ALA A 218 -10.57 -4.13 2.98
C ALA A 218 -10.17 -4.71 4.35
N ALA A 219 -11.13 -5.07 5.20
CA ALA A 219 -10.86 -5.64 6.52
C ALA A 219 -10.17 -7.01 6.41
N SER A 220 -10.65 -7.89 5.52
CA SER A 220 -10.01 -9.18 5.23
C SER A 220 -8.59 -9.01 4.68
N VAL A 221 -8.35 -7.99 3.84
CA VAL A 221 -7.02 -7.68 3.30
C VAL A 221 -6.06 -7.23 4.41
N VAL A 222 -6.50 -6.31 5.28
CA VAL A 222 -5.70 -5.79 6.39
C VAL A 222 -5.45 -6.87 7.45
N GLN A 223 -6.46 -7.69 7.78
CA GLN A 223 -6.28 -8.81 8.71
C GLN A 223 -5.24 -9.81 8.19
N ALA A 224 -5.30 -10.17 6.90
CA ALA A 224 -4.29 -11.04 6.30
C ALA A 224 -2.87 -10.45 6.36
N SER A 225 -2.76 -9.11 6.28
CA SER A 225 -1.49 -8.42 6.45
C SER A 225 -0.96 -8.51 7.88
N PHE A 226 -1.79 -8.31 8.89
CA PHE A 226 -1.42 -8.47 10.29
C PHE A 226 -0.97 -9.90 10.58
N ASP A 227 -1.76 -10.89 10.16
CA ASP A 227 -1.42 -12.32 10.34
C ASP A 227 -0.09 -12.70 9.65
N ALA A 228 0.21 -12.07 8.51
CA ALA A 228 1.45 -12.30 7.78
C ALA A 228 2.63 -11.57 8.45
N LEU A 229 2.40 -10.38 9.00
CA LEU A 229 3.39 -9.62 9.75
C LEU A 229 3.78 -10.39 11.04
N ASP A 230 2.81 -10.96 11.75
CA ASP A 230 3.05 -11.78 12.94
C ASP A 230 3.96 -12.99 12.64
N ARG A 231 3.86 -13.54 11.43
CA ARG A 231 4.67 -14.66 10.97
C ARG A 231 5.95 -14.24 10.25
N ASP A 232 6.30 -12.95 10.30
CA ASP A 232 7.45 -12.35 9.61
C ASP A 232 7.50 -12.67 8.10
N ARG A 233 6.33 -12.66 7.45
CA ARG A 233 6.22 -12.95 6.02
C ARG A 233 6.39 -11.66 5.20
N VAL A 234 7.45 -11.62 4.43
CA VAL A 234 7.76 -10.46 3.56
C VAL A 234 6.72 -10.28 2.45
N ILE A 235 6.20 -11.35 1.86
CA ILE A 235 5.18 -11.27 0.80
C ILE A 235 3.85 -11.78 1.33
N CYS A 236 2.89 -10.86 1.48
CA CYS A 236 1.52 -11.18 1.84
C CYS A 236 0.61 -11.11 0.61
N VAL A 237 -0.02 -12.23 0.25
CA VAL A 237 -1.05 -12.30 -0.81
C VAL A 237 -2.36 -12.73 -0.16
N PRO A 238 -3.26 -11.79 0.11
CA PRO A 238 -4.58 -12.08 0.67
C PRO A 238 -5.46 -12.91 -0.28
N GLY A 239 -6.22 -13.84 0.27
CA GLY A 239 -7.18 -14.66 -0.48
C GLY A 239 -6.56 -15.90 -1.18
N ARG A 240 -7.30 -17.01 -1.12
CA ARG A 240 -6.84 -18.30 -1.70
C ARG A 240 -6.74 -18.24 -3.22
N VAL A 241 -7.69 -17.57 -3.87
CA VAL A 241 -7.72 -17.39 -5.33
C VAL A 241 -6.53 -16.60 -5.82
N ASN A 242 -6.20 -15.48 -5.13
CA ASN A 242 -5.04 -14.66 -5.46
C ASN A 242 -3.73 -15.46 -5.34
N ARG A 243 -3.60 -16.29 -4.29
CA ARG A 243 -2.42 -17.17 -4.13
C ARG A 243 -2.31 -18.19 -5.26
N LEU A 244 -3.44 -18.78 -5.68
CA LEU A 244 -3.46 -19.70 -6.83
C LEU A 244 -3.07 -18.97 -8.13
N MET A 245 -3.62 -17.80 -8.38
CA MET A 245 -3.26 -16.99 -9.57
C MET A 245 -1.76 -16.64 -9.58
N LYS A 246 -1.20 -16.24 -8.44
CA LYS A 246 0.25 -16.01 -8.29
C LYS A 246 1.04 -17.28 -8.62
N PHE A 247 0.61 -18.43 -8.10
CA PHE A 247 1.29 -19.71 -8.34
C PHE A 247 1.29 -20.05 -9.83
N ILE A 248 0.14 -19.97 -10.49
CA ILE A 248 0.02 -20.22 -11.94
C ILE A 248 0.91 -19.25 -12.73
N ALA A 249 0.82 -17.94 -12.45
CA ALA A 249 1.63 -16.93 -13.17
C ALA A 249 3.13 -17.16 -13.02
N LYS A 250 3.59 -17.66 -11.86
CA LYS A 250 5.01 -17.94 -11.61
C LYS A 250 5.55 -19.17 -12.34
N HIS A 251 4.69 -20.16 -12.61
CA HIS A 251 5.13 -21.45 -13.17
C HIS A 251 4.81 -21.61 -14.66
N LEU A 252 4.02 -20.70 -15.25
CA LEU A 252 3.83 -20.66 -16.69
C LEU A 252 5.06 -20.07 -17.39
N PRO A 253 5.41 -20.57 -18.59
CA PRO A 253 6.39 -19.89 -19.45
C PRO A 253 5.96 -18.43 -19.70
N ASP A 254 6.90 -17.50 -19.68
CA ASP A 254 6.63 -16.04 -19.75
C ASP A 254 5.72 -15.66 -20.93
N GLN A 255 5.97 -16.23 -22.11
CA GLN A 255 5.15 -15.99 -23.30
C GLN A 255 3.71 -16.48 -23.16
N ALA A 256 3.49 -17.62 -22.48
CA ALA A 256 2.16 -18.15 -22.23
C ALA A 256 1.40 -17.30 -21.19
N ALA A 257 2.08 -16.91 -20.13
CA ALA A 257 1.55 -16.03 -19.10
C ALA A 257 1.16 -14.66 -19.68
N LEU A 258 2.02 -14.06 -20.51
CA LEU A 258 1.77 -12.79 -21.18
C LEU A 258 0.57 -12.87 -22.16
N ARG A 259 0.48 -13.94 -22.96
CA ARG A 259 -0.67 -14.16 -23.86
C ARG A 259 -1.97 -14.31 -23.10
N MET A 260 -1.96 -15.02 -21.96
CA MET A 260 -3.14 -15.20 -21.10
C MET A 260 -3.64 -13.87 -20.53
N VAL A 261 -2.75 -13.04 -20.01
CA VAL A 261 -3.09 -11.70 -19.50
C VAL A 261 -3.52 -10.78 -20.64
N GLY A 262 -2.81 -10.80 -21.77
CA GLY A 262 -3.12 -9.98 -22.95
C GLY A 262 -4.52 -10.24 -23.53
N ARG A 263 -4.97 -11.50 -23.60
CA ARG A 263 -6.33 -11.85 -24.03
C ARG A 263 -7.39 -11.26 -23.11
N ARG A 264 -7.19 -11.34 -21.79
CA ARG A 264 -8.12 -10.78 -20.79
C ARG A 264 -8.11 -9.26 -20.78
N SER A 265 -6.94 -8.63 -20.93
CA SER A 265 -6.84 -7.16 -20.93
C SER A 265 -7.56 -6.53 -22.12
N LYS A 266 -7.55 -7.17 -23.30
CA LYS A 266 -8.29 -6.71 -24.49
C LYS A 266 -9.82 -6.77 -24.31
N GLN A 267 -10.34 -7.71 -23.52
CA GLN A 267 -11.77 -7.81 -23.26
C GLN A 267 -12.30 -6.70 -22.35
N PHE A 268 -11.46 -6.19 -21.46
CA PHE A 268 -11.86 -5.21 -20.44
C PHE A 268 -11.47 -3.76 -20.78
N ARG A 269 -10.66 -3.52 -21.81
CA ARG A 269 -10.19 -2.19 -22.16
C ARG A 269 -10.15 -2.02 -23.68
N ARG A 270 -11.12 -1.24 -24.21
CA ARG A 270 -11.01 -0.74 -25.58
C ARG A 270 -9.94 0.37 -25.59
N PHE A 271 -8.94 0.26 -26.45
CA PHE A 271 -7.82 1.19 -26.60
C PHE A 271 -7.90 1.98 -27.91
N ASP A 272 -9.05 1.97 -28.55
CA ASP A 272 -9.33 2.69 -29.80
C ASP A 272 -9.88 4.07 -29.53
#